data_d511d975439da790a68ad0a037b0f90e
#
_entry.id   d511d975439da790a68ad0a037b0f90e
#
_cell.length_a   1.000
_cell.length_b   1.000
_cell.length_c   1.000
_cell.angle_alpha   90.00
_cell.angle_beta   90.00
_cell.angle_gamma   90.00
#
_symmetry.space_group_name_H-M   'P 1'
#
loop_
_entity.id
_entity.type
_entity.pdbx_description
1 polymer ?
#
loop_
_entity_poly.entity_id
_entity_poly.type
_entity_poly.pdbx_seq_one_letter_code
_entity_poly.pdbx_strand_id
1 'polypeptide(L)' 'MTIESECPYCGEPLTFDVDEYGGTRQSYVEDCAVCCRPIDIGIVIHGDEVELVARRQDE' A
#
# COMPACT_ATOMS: atom_id res chain seq x y z
N MET A 1 4.47 -11.48 2.86
CA MET A 1 3.04 -11.32 3.21
C MET A 1 2.38 -10.36 2.23
N THR A 2 1.17 -10.66 1.82
CA THR A 2 0.42 -9.80 0.90
C THR A 2 -0.82 -9.24 1.60
N ILE A 3 -1.18 -8.01 1.25
CA ILE A 3 -2.36 -7.34 1.78
C ILE A 3 -3.19 -6.81 0.62
N GLU A 4 -4.50 -7.05 0.69
CA GLU A 4 -5.42 -6.52 -0.29
C GLU A 4 -5.91 -5.14 0.13
N SER A 5 -5.95 -4.23 -0.82
CA SER A 5 -6.47 -2.89 -0.60
C SER A 5 -7.12 -2.41 -1.89
N GLU A 6 -7.51 -1.16 -1.93
CA GLU A 6 -8.16 -0.58 -3.10
C GLU A 6 -7.35 0.61 -3.59
N CYS A 7 -7.37 0.80 -4.91
CA CYS A 7 -6.76 1.97 -5.52
C CYS A 7 -7.53 3.23 -5.09
N PRO A 8 -6.84 4.25 -4.54
CA PRO A 8 -7.54 5.46 -4.10
C PRO A 8 -8.04 6.33 -5.26
N TYR A 9 -7.66 6.02 -6.50
CA TYR A 9 -8.12 6.75 -7.68
C TYR A 9 -9.30 6.08 -8.34
N CYS A 10 -9.19 4.79 -8.66
CA CYS A 10 -10.20 4.09 -9.45
C CYS A 10 -11.01 3.08 -8.65
N GLY A 11 -10.61 2.76 -7.42
CA GLY A 11 -11.34 1.84 -6.55
C GLY A 11 -11.14 0.37 -6.87
N GLU A 12 -10.26 0.02 -7.81
CA GLU A 12 -10.00 -1.37 -8.14
C GLU A 12 -9.25 -2.08 -7.02
N PRO A 13 -9.57 -3.35 -6.75
CA PRO A 13 -8.84 -4.10 -5.73
C PRO A 13 -7.43 -4.38 -6.17
N LEU A 14 -6.49 -4.13 -5.27
CA LEU A 14 -5.06 -4.31 -5.52
C LEU A 14 -4.45 -5.14 -4.40
N THR A 15 -3.39 -5.87 -4.73
CA THR A 15 -2.64 -6.64 -3.75
C THR A 15 -1.24 -6.04 -3.62
N PHE A 16 -0.81 -5.81 -2.39
CA PHE A 16 0.51 -5.24 -2.11
C PHE A 16 1.35 -6.22 -1.33
N ASP A 17 2.62 -6.32 -1.68
CA ASP A 17 3.58 -7.15 -0.95
C ASP A 17 4.14 -6.35 0.22
N VAL A 18 4.15 -6.99 1.40
CA VAL A 18 4.70 -6.40 2.62
C VAL A 18 5.94 -7.18 3.00
N ASP A 19 7.04 -6.46 3.19
CA ASP A 19 8.28 -7.06 3.68
C ASP A 19 8.28 -7.05 5.20
N GLU A 20 8.06 -8.21 5.80
CA GLU A 20 8.00 -8.36 7.25
C GLU A 20 9.34 -8.07 7.93
N TYR A 21 10.42 -8.15 7.18
CA TYR A 21 11.76 -7.92 7.68
C TYR A 21 12.30 -6.53 7.38
N GLY A 22 11.49 -5.70 6.73
CA GLY A 22 11.87 -4.37 6.32
C GLY A 22 11.72 -3.30 7.41
N GLY A 23 11.36 -3.70 8.63
CA GLY A 23 11.15 -2.78 9.75
C GLY A 23 9.68 -2.60 10.07
N THR A 24 9.39 -1.82 11.12
CA THR A 24 8.02 -1.61 11.59
C THR A 24 7.27 -0.55 10.80
N ARG A 25 7.99 0.24 10.01
CA ARG A 25 7.39 1.28 9.16
C ARG A 25 8.00 1.22 7.79
N GLN A 26 7.15 1.24 6.79
CA GLN A 26 7.58 1.23 5.40
C GLN A 26 6.77 2.27 4.64
N SER A 27 7.42 2.95 3.71
CA SER A 27 6.76 3.94 2.87
C SER A 27 7.37 3.86 1.48
N TYR A 28 6.53 3.75 0.48
CA TYR A 28 6.99 3.68 -0.91
C TYR A 28 5.85 4.07 -1.85
N VAL A 29 6.19 4.20 -3.12
CA VAL A 29 5.22 4.53 -4.16
C VAL A 29 5.02 3.31 -5.05
N GLU A 30 3.78 2.96 -5.30
CA GLU A 30 3.40 1.86 -6.16
C GLU A 30 2.43 2.35 -7.23
N ASP A 31 2.59 1.92 -8.46
CA ASP A 31 1.69 2.30 -9.53
C ASP A 31 0.48 1.39 -9.56
N CYS A 32 -0.70 1.98 -9.77
CA CYS A 32 -1.91 1.19 -9.96
C CYS A 32 -1.83 0.43 -11.29
N ALA A 33 -2.18 -0.86 -11.26
CA ALA A 33 -2.13 -1.68 -12.46
C ALA A 33 -3.26 -1.35 -13.45
N VAL A 34 -4.29 -0.66 -12.99
CA VAL A 34 -5.45 -0.34 -13.81
C VAL A 34 -5.40 1.09 -14.35
N CYS A 35 -5.23 2.07 -13.47
CA CYS A 35 -5.22 3.47 -13.89
C CYS A 35 -3.82 4.04 -14.09
N CYS A 36 -2.78 3.28 -13.75
CA CYS A 36 -1.37 3.64 -13.94
C CYS A 36 -0.96 4.92 -13.20
N ARG A 37 -1.63 5.24 -12.11
CA ARG A 37 -1.31 6.43 -11.31
C ARG A 37 -0.48 6.03 -10.09
N PRO A 38 0.43 6.89 -9.64
CA PRO A 38 1.25 6.59 -8.47
C PRO A 38 0.43 6.68 -7.18
N ILE A 39 0.60 5.67 -6.34
CA ILE A 39 -0.10 5.57 -5.05
C ILE A 39 0.95 5.63 -3.94
N ASP A 40 0.75 6.51 -2.97
CA ASP A 40 1.58 6.54 -1.78
C ASP A 40 1.14 5.44 -0.83
N ILE A 41 2.03 4.51 -0.56
CA ILE A 41 1.76 3.37 0.32
C ILE A 41 2.49 3.58 1.63
N GLY A 42 1.74 3.53 2.72
CA GLY A 42 2.31 3.55 4.07
C GLY A 42 1.95 2.25 4.78
N ILE A 43 2.94 1.60 5.35
CA ILE A 43 2.76 0.34 6.06
C ILE A 43 3.32 0.49 7.47
N VAL A 44 2.52 0.08 8.45
CA VAL A 44 2.94 0.06 9.86
C VAL A 44 2.66 -1.33 10.41
N ILE A 45 3.67 -1.92 11.02
CA ILE A 45 3.58 -3.25 11.61
C ILE A 45 3.56 -3.14 13.12
N HIS A 46 2.51 -3.69 13.74
CA HIS A 46 2.34 -3.70 15.19
C HIS A 46 2.28 -5.15 15.68
N GLY A 47 3.41 -5.72 16.04
CA GLY A 47 3.45 -7.11 16.47
C GLY A 47 2.88 -8.06 15.41
N ASP A 48 1.68 -8.59 15.66
CA ASP A 48 1.02 -9.49 14.72
C ASP A 48 0.14 -8.77 13.70
N GLU A 49 -0.06 -7.47 13.87
CA GLU A 49 -0.96 -6.70 13.02
C GLU A 49 -0.18 -5.84 12.04
N VAL A 50 -0.74 -5.71 10.84
CA VAL A 50 -0.16 -4.88 9.79
C VAL A 50 -1.24 -3.92 9.30
N GLU A 51 -0.91 -2.63 9.28
CA GLU A 51 -1.78 -1.61 8.72
C GLU A 51 -1.20 -1.10 7.41
N LEU A 52 -2.04 -1.02 6.40
CA LEU A 52 -1.65 -0.47 5.12
C LEU A 52 -2.55 0.71 4.78
N VAL A 53 -1.95 1.82 4.41
CA VAL A 53 -2.67 3.01 3.96
C VAL A 53 -2.23 3.34 2.55
N ALA A 54 -3.20 3.44 1.65
CA ALA A 54 -2.95 3.84 0.27
C ALA A 54 -3.57 5.21 0.05
N ARG A 55 -2.78 6.17 -0.43
CA ARG A 55 -3.21 7.54 -0.65
C ARG A 55 -2.89 8.00 -2.05
N ARG A 56 -3.70 8.94 -2.54
CA ARG A 56 -3.40 9.60 -3.80
C ARG A 56 -2.27 10.59 -3.58
N GLN A 57 -1.36 10.64 -4.53
CA GLN A 57 -0.20 11.52 -4.43
C GLN A 57 -0.56 13.00 -4.59
N ASP A 58 -1.67 13.27 -5.22
CA ASP A 58 -2.12 14.63 -5.51
C ASP A 58 -3.01 15.24 -4.41
N GLU A 59 -3.09 14.60 -3.26
CA GLU A 59 -3.83 15.14 -2.11
C GLU A 59 -2.99 16.11 -1.29
#